data_3f7a198bfdca29f24be32ed53fe532d5
#
_entry.id   3f7a198bfdca29f24be32ed53fe532d5
#
_cell.length_a   1.000
_cell.length_b   1.000
_cell.length_c   1.000
_cell.angle_alpha   90.00
_cell.angle_beta   90.00
_cell.angle_gamma   90.00
#
_symmetry.space_group_name_H-M   'P 1'
#
loop_
_entity.id
_entity.type
_entity.pdbx_description
1 polymer ?
#
loop_
_entity_poly.entity_id
_entity_poly.type
_entity_poly.pdbx_seq_one_letter_code
_entity_poly.pdbx_strand_id
1 'polypeptide(L)'
;ADGGSTTFPQQLTITKNIALTQSDSDGDYSGVTAVFTSGEALEAGEVVSIHTDGEVYKALADGTTSGAINADQPAIGVVVADAADDSDVIVLLQGFLTHNANFPTYTVGATLYVPEAETSSKCVPELDAPDSSGDFIQVIGYAVHANRIFVNPDFTVIEIT
;
A
#
# COMPACT_ATOMS: atom_id res chain seq x y z
N ALA A 1 15.95 22.77 8.69
CA ALA A 1 16.63 21.70 9.39
C ALA A 1 16.94 20.61 8.39
N ASP A 2 18.23 20.35 8.21
CA ASP A 2 18.73 19.38 7.26
C ASP A 2 18.36 17.97 7.71
N GLY A 3 17.49 17.30 6.97
CA GLY A 3 17.09 15.92 7.22
C GLY A 3 18.20 14.95 6.78
N GLY A 4 19.37 15.06 7.40
CA GLY A 4 20.49 14.19 7.09
C GLY A 4 20.15 12.73 7.32
N SER A 5 20.34 11.88 6.30
CA SER A 5 20.28 10.43 6.42
C SER A 5 21.40 9.97 7.36
N THR A 6 21.05 9.27 8.43
CA THR A 6 22.02 8.66 9.34
C THR A 6 22.20 7.19 8.96
N THR A 7 23.39 6.84 8.49
CA THR A 7 23.76 5.45 8.20
C THR A 7 24.43 4.83 9.41
N PHE A 8 23.90 3.69 9.88
CA PHE A 8 24.50 2.91 10.96
C PHE A 8 25.26 1.72 10.36
N PRO A 9 26.59 1.57 10.60
CA PRO A 9 27.42 0.53 9.98
C PRO A 9 27.17 -0.89 10.55
N GLN A 10 26.39 -1.00 11.63
CA GLN A 10 26.09 -2.26 12.29
C GLN A 10 24.64 -2.31 12.78
N GLN A 11 24.38 -2.67 14.01
CA GLN A 11 23.03 -2.75 14.57
C GLN A 11 22.58 -1.41 15.16
N LEU A 12 21.36 -0.96 14.78
CA LEU A 12 20.65 0.11 15.49
C LEU A 12 19.88 -0.51 16.66
N THR A 13 20.23 -0.14 17.90
CA THR A 13 19.46 -0.52 19.08
C THR A 13 18.61 0.66 19.53
N ILE A 14 17.27 0.50 19.50
CA ILE A 14 16.32 1.51 19.97
C ILE A 14 15.83 1.06 21.34
N THR A 15 16.15 1.85 22.38
CA THR A 15 15.78 1.56 23.78
C THR A 15 14.46 2.17 24.23
N LYS A 16 13.80 2.91 23.33
CA LYS A 16 12.49 3.56 23.52
C LYS A 16 11.61 3.34 22.30
N ASN A 17 10.42 3.94 22.31
CA ASN A 17 9.47 3.80 21.22
C ASN A 17 9.95 4.47 19.92
N ILE A 18 9.60 3.87 18.78
CA ILE A 18 9.61 4.55 17.48
C ILE A 18 8.26 5.24 17.33
N ALA A 19 8.27 6.56 17.15
CA ALA A 19 7.06 7.31 16.88
C ALA A 19 6.94 7.53 15.36
N LEU A 20 5.80 7.13 14.79
CA LEU A 20 5.45 7.47 13.42
C LEU A 20 4.80 8.85 13.40
N THR A 21 5.23 9.71 12.48
CA THR A 21 4.72 11.08 12.34
C THR A 21 3.63 11.11 11.27
N GLN A 22 2.48 11.70 11.61
CA GLN A 22 1.46 12.07 10.63
C GLN A 22 1.79 13.45 10.07
N SER A 23 1.87 13.58 8.76
CA SER A 23 2.09 14.85 8.06
C SER A 23 0.90 15.18 7.18
N ASP A 24 0.60 16.48 7.02
CA ASP A 24 -0.44 16.98 6.14
C ASP A 24 0.10 17.32 4.74
N SER A 25 1.43 17.23 4.54
CA SER A 25 2.06 17.50 3.26
C SER A 25 1.80 16.38 2.26
N ASP A 26 1.54 16.75 1.02
CA ASP A 26 1.31 15.81 -0.07
C ASP A 26 2.56 14.96 -0.35
N GLY A 27 2.39 13.65 -0.49
CA GLY A 27 3.47 12.70 -0.72
C GLY A 27 4.28 12.33 0.53
N ASP A 28 4.00 12.92 1.71
CA ASP A 28 4.69 12.56 2.94
C ASP A 28 4.26 11.18 3.46
N TYR A 29 5.25 10.43 3.91
CA TYR A 29 5.02 9.13 4.55
C TYR A 29 5.93 8.94 5.77
N SER A 30 5.53 8.07 6.67
CA SER A 30 6.34 7.64 7.80
C SER A 30 6.00 6.21 8.22
N GLY A 31 6.99 5.38 8.40
CA GLY A 31 6.76 3.98 8.78
C GLY A 31 7.88 3.04 8.38
N VAL A 32 7.52 1.77 8.27
CA VAL A 32 8.40 0.70 7.79
C VAL A 32 8.24 0.59 6.29
N THR A 33 9.34 0.75 5.56
CA THR A 33 9.38 0.63 4.10
C THR A 33 10.38 -0.42 3.66
N ALA A 34 10.18 -0.94 2.46
CA ALA A 34 11.15 -1.75 1.74
C ALA A 34 11.28 -1.27 0.30
N VAL A 35 12.42 -1.53 -0.32
CA VAL A 35 12.67 -1.28 -1.74
C VAL A 35 12.49 -2.60 -2.49
N PHE A 36 11.71 -2.57 -3.56
CA PHE A 36 11.49 -3.69 -4.49
C PHE A 36 11.81 -3.23 -5.90
N THR A 37 11.89 -4.17 -6.84
CA THR A 37 11.83 -3.88 -8.27
C THR A 37 10.36 -3.88 -8.69
N SER A 38 9.94 -2.87 -9.46
CA SER A 38 8.60 -2.82 -10.03
C SER A 38 8.56 -3.60 -11.36
N GLY A 39 7.58 -4.49 -11.52
CA GLY A 39 7.36 -5.24 -12.74
C GLY A 39 6.40 -4.55 -13.73
N GLU A 40 6.00 -3.32 -13.42
CA GLU A 40 5.20 -2.43 -14.26
C GLU A 40 5.33 -0.98 -13.79
N ALA A 41 4.82 -0.01 -14.56
CA ALA A 41 4.76 1.38 -14.10
C ALA A 41 3.76 1.52 -12.95
N LEU A 42 4.24 2.03 -11.81
CA LEU A 42 3.47 2.20 -10.58
C LEU A 42 3.36 3.68 -10.21
N GLU A 43 2.21 4.08 -9.67
CA GLU A 43 1.96 5.43 -9.15
C GLU A 43 1.90 5.41 -7.61
N ALA A 44 2.21 6.55 -7.01
CA ALA A 44 2.06 6.74 -5.56
C ALA A 44 0.61 6.48 -5.11
N GLY A 45 0.46 5.73 -4.03
CA GLY A 45 -0.83 5.32 -3.48
C GLY A 45 -1.37 3.98 -3.99
N GLU A 46 -0.75 3.38 -5.00
CA GLU A 46 -1.16 2.07 -5.50
C GLU A 46 -0.80 0.95 -4.52
N VAL A 47 -1.73 0.02 -4.38
CA VAL A 47 -1.54 -1.22 -3.59
C VAL A 47 -0.76 -2.21 -4.42
N VAL A 48 0.20 -2.91 -3.81
CA VAL A 48 1.05 -3.87 -4.53
C VAL A 48 1.15 -5.22 -3.84
N SER A 49 1.36 -6.26 -4.65
CA SER A 49 1.68 -7.64 -4.24
C SER A 49 3.00 -8.08 -4.88
N ILE A 50 3.65 -9.11 -4.30
CA ILE A 50 4.87 -9.71 -4.87
C ILE A 50 4.44 -10.87 -5.78
N HIS A 51 4.93 -10.88 -7.01
CA HIS A 51 4.70 -11.97 -7.95
C HIS A 51 5.84 -13.00 -7.96
N THR A 52 5.67 -14.07 -8.75
CA THR A 52 6.58 -15.23 -8.74
C THR A 52 7.98 -14.95 -9.26
N ASP A 53 8.18 -13.85 -9.98
CA ASP A 53 9.47 -13.32 -10.43
C ASP A 53 10.22 -12.53 -9.35
N GLY A 54 9.55 -12.20 -8.24
CA GLY A 54 10.09 -11.44 -7.12
C GLY A 54 9.89 -9.93 -7.25
N GLU A 55 9.24 -9.47 -8.30
CA GLU A 55 8.89 -8.08 -8.54
C GLU A 55 7.51 -7.73 -7.94
N VAL A 56 7.23 -6.44 -7.79
CA VAL A 56 5.93 -5.99 -7.30
C VAL A 56 5.09 -5.42 -8.43
N TYR A 57 3.81 -5.78 -8.40
CA TYR A 57 2.77 -5.37 -9.34
C TYR A 57 1.58 -4.81 -8.60
N LYS A 58 0.69 -4.11 -9.31
CA LYS A 58 -0.59 -3.65 -8.74
C LYS A 58 -1.37 -4.84 -8.18
N ALA A 59 -1.77 -4.72 -6.95
CA ALA A 59 -2.64 -5.71 -6.31
C ALA A 59 -4.10 -5.41 -6.67
N LEU A 60 -4.75 -6.36 -7.33
CA LEU A 60 -6.15 -6.28 -7.71
C LEU A 60 -6.95 -7.40 -7.05
N ALA A 61 -8.17 -7.08 -6.67
CA ALA A 61 -9.07 -8.01 -5.99
C ALA A 61 -9.98 -8.79 -6.94
N ASP A 62 -10.13 -8.38 -8.21
CA ASP A 62 -10.87 -9.12 -9.23
C ASP A 62 -10.17 -10.44 -9.57
N GLY A 63 -10.71 -11.55 -9.06
CA GLY A 63 -10.14 -12.89 -9.26
C GLY A 63 -10.12 -13.38 -10.70
N THR A 64 -10.72 -12.66 -11.65
CA THR A 64 -10.68 -12.96 -13.09
C THR A 64 -9.53 -12.26 -13.79
N THR A 65 -8.92 -11.26 -13.17
CA THR A 65 -7.80 -10.48 -13.73
C THR A 65 -6.48 -11.23 -13.55
N SER A 66 -5.62 -11.17 -14.55
CA SER A 66 -4.26 -11.70 -14.46
C SER A 66 -3.48 -10.87 -13.43
N GLY A 67 -2.91 -11.53 -12.43
CA GLY A 67 -2.21 -10.85 -11.32
C GLY A 67 -3.09 -10.44 -10.15
N ALA A 68 -4.36 -10.91 -10.11
CA ALA A 68 -5.21 -10.73 -8.94
C ALA A 68 -4.55 -11.30 -7.68
N ILE A 69 -4.76 -10.64 -6.54
CA ILE A 69 -4.37 -11.20 -5.25
C ILE A 69 -5.08 -12.53 -5.00
N ASN A 70 -4.45 -13.37 -4.20
CA ASN A 70 -5.00 -14.64 -3.73
C ASN A 70 -4.32 -15.02 -2.41
N ALA A 71 -4.66 -16.16 -1.84
CA ALA A 71 -4.10 -16.61 -0.57
C ALA A 71 -2.56 -16.77 -0.59
N ASP A 72 -1.96 -17.04 -1.76
CA ASP A 72 -0.52 -17.24 -1.93
C ASP A 72 0.21 -15.94 -2.31
N GLN A 73 -0.49 -14.94 -2.82
CA GLN A 73 0.02 -13.65 -3.28
C GLN A 73 -0.82 -12.48 -2.73
N PRO A 74 -0.85 -12.27 -1.40
CA PRO A 74 -1.56 -11.16 -0.81
C PRO A 74 -0.90 -9.82 -1.15
N ALA A 75 -1.65 -8.74 -1.07
CA ALA A 75 -1.08 -7.40 -1.09
C ALA A 75 -0.20 -7.17 0.13
N ILE A 76 0.96 -6.53 -0.07
CA ILE A 76 1.97 -6.33 0.96
C ILE A 76 2.08 -4.91 1.48
N GLY A 77 1.59 -3.92 0.73
CA GLY A 77 1.72 -2.51 1.08
C GLY A 77 1.29 -1.56 -0.02
N VAL A 78 1.72 -0.31 0.12
CA VAL A 78 1.33 0.80 -0.75
C VAL A 78 2.57 1.53 -1.25
N VAL A 79 2.60 1.86 -2.54
CA VAL A 79 3.67 2.64 -3.19
C VAL A 79 3.67 4.07 -2.67
N VAL A 80 4.84 4.60 -2.30
CA VAL A 80 4.94 5.97 -1.74
C VAL A 80 5.33 7.03 -2.79
N ALA A 81 5.89 6.62 -3.92
CA ALA A 81 6.26 7.51 -5.03
C ALA A 81 6.20 6.75 -6.35
N ASP A 82 5.96 7.47 -7.45
CA ASP A 82 5.90 6.88 -8.79
C ASP A 82 7.19 6.13 -9.13
N ALA A 83 7.05 5.01 -9.80
CA ALA A 83 8.16 4.19 -10.31
C ALA A 83 7.88 3.76 -11.75
N ALA A 84 8.92 3.74 -12.57
CA ALA A 84 8.83 3.15 -13.90
C ALA A 84 8.94 1.62 -13.81
N ASP A 85 8.53 0.94 -14.86
CA ASP A 85 8.78 -0.49 -15.05
C ASP A 85 10.29 -0.82 -14.94
N ASP A 86 10.64 -1.96 -14.36
CA ASP A 86 12.03 -2.40 -14.11
C ASP A 86 12.85 -1.42 -13.22
N SER A 87 12.21 -0.65 -12.34
CA SER A 87 12.87 0.36 -11.49
C SER A 87 12.69 0.06 -9.99
N ASP A 88 13.58 0.65 -9.17
CA ASP A 88 13.40 0.61 -7.73
C ASP A 88 12.13 1.34 -7.32
N VAL A 89 11.29 0.71 -6.51
CA VAL A 89 10.08 1.27 -5.93
C VAL A 89 10.10 1.13 -4.41
N ILE A 90 9.72 2.22 -3.72
CA ILE A 90 9.59 2.21 -2.26
C ILE A 90 8.15 1.85 -1.90
N VAL A 91 7.98 0.76 -1.16
CA VAL A 91 6.69 0.28 -0.67
C VAL A 91 6.58 0.51 0.84
N LEU A 92 5.54 1.19 1.28
CA LEU A 92 5.18 1.33 2.69
C LEU A 92 4.47 0.06 3.15
N LEU A 93 5.12 -0.70 4.03
CA LEU A 93 4.61 -1.95 4.59
C LEU A 93 3.74 -1.71 5.83
N GLN A 94 4.08 -0.68 6.62
CA GLN A 94 3.30 -0.24 7.77
C GLN A 94 3.59 1.22 8.10
N GLY A 95 2.56 2.05 8.23
CA GLY A 95 2.73 3.45 8.59
C GLY A 95 1.71 4.39 7.96
N PHE A 96 2.02 5.67 7.93
CA PHE A 96 1.15 6.71 7.39
C PHE A 96 1.62 7.16 6.02
N LEU A 97 0.68 7.36 5.10
CA LEU A 97 0.89 7.97 3.79
C LEU A 97 -0.20 9.03 3.56
N THR A 98 0.22 10.23 3.17
CA THR A 98 -0.65 11.34 2.78
C THR A 98 -0.52 11.60 1.29
N HIS A 99 -1.62 11.62 0.56
CA HIS A 99 -1.61 11.96 -0.87
C HIS A 99 -2.89 12.69 -1.31
N ASN A 100 -2.74 13.94 -1.75
CA ASN A 100 -3.89 14.79 -2.09
C ASN A 100 -4.46 14.51 -3.48
N ALA A 101 -3.60 14.18 -4.45
CA ALA A 101 -3.99 14.00 -5.84
C ALA A 101 -4.45 12.57 -6.16
N ASN A 102 -3.79 11.56 -5.56
CA ASN A 102 -3.99 10.16 -5.91
C ASN A 102 -5.02 9.45 -5.04
N PHE A 103 -5.29 9.95 -3.84
CA PHE A 103 -6.32 9.36 -2.98
C PHE A 103 -7.69 9.97 -3.25
N PRO A 104 -8.77 9.17 -3.23
CA PRO A 104 -10.11 9.71 -3.12
C PRO A 104 -10.30 10.40 -1.77
N THR A 105 -11.38 11.15 -1.61
CA THR A 105 -11.74 11.72 -0.31
C THR A 105 -12.29 10.60 0.58
N TYR A 106 -11.49 10.14 1.52
CA TYR A 106 -11.89 9.09 2.46
C TYR A 106 -12.77 9.62 3.60
N THR A 107 -13.68 8.77 4.06
CA THR A 107 -14.35 8.95 5.36
C THR A 107 -13.38 8.51 6.46
N VAL A 108 -13.11 9.40 7.42
CA VAL A 108 -12.20 9.09 8.55
C VAL A 108 -12.75 7.90 9.34
N GLY A 109 -11.86 6.92 9.61
CA GLY A 109 -12.20 5.66 10.29
C GLY A 109 -12.65 4.55 9.34
N ALA A 110 -12.82 4.81 8.04
CA ALA A 110 -13.17 3.76 7.09
C ALA A 110 -12.04 2.71 6.98
N THR A 111 -12.43 1.45 6.94
CA THR A 111 -11.55 0.34 6.57
C THR A 111 -11.26 0.43 5.06
N LEU A 112 -10.02 0.17 4.68
CA LEU A 112 -9.54 0.26 3.30
C LEU A 112 -9.13 -1.11 2.80
N TYR A 113 -9.55 -1.41 1.58
CA TYR A 113 -9.37 -2.71 0.92
C TYR A 113 -8.51 -2.60 -0.34
N VAL A 114 -8.05 -3.75 -0.83
CA VAL A 114 -7.46 -3.87 -2.16
C VAL A 114 -8.54 -3.52 -3.20
N PRO A 115 -8.23 -2.71 -4.22
CA PRO A 115 -9.19 -2.33 -5.25
C PRO A 115 -9.49 -3.49 -6.20
N GLU A 116 -10.69 -3.49 -6.79
CA GLU A 116 -11.12 -4.49 -7.77
C GLU A 116 -10.48 -4.30 -9.15
N ALA A 117 -10.30 -3.05 -9.59
CA ALA A 117 -9.91 -2.72 -10.95
C ALA A 117 -8.65 -1.85 -11.07
N GLU A 118 -7.90 -2.02 -12.16
CA GLU A 118 -6.68 -1.24 -12.46
C GLU A 118 -6.89 0.27 -12.52
N THR A 119 -8.07 0.72 -12.94
CA THR A 119 -8.42 2.15 -13.02
C THR A 119 -8.50 2.85 -11.67
N SER A 120 -8.53 2.06 -10.59
CA SER A 120 -8.57 2.54 -9.21
C SER A 120 -7.67 1.70 -8.31
N SER A 121 -6.45 1.41 -8.75
CA SER A 121 -5.47 0.55 -8.05
C SER A 121 -5.03 1.05 -6.65
N LYS A 122 -5.63 2.15 -6.20
CA LYS A 122 -5.43 2.68 -4.84
C LYS A 122 -6.42 2.06 -3.86
N CYS A 123 -6.08 2.07 -2.56
CA CYS A 123 -6.95 1.54 -1.52
C CYS A 123 -8.38 2.11 -1.63
N VAL A 124 -9.37 1.25 -1.62
CA VAL A 124 -10.78 1.63 -1.68
C VAL A 124 -11.46 1.52 -0.31
N PRO A 125 -12.42 2.41 0.04
CA PRO A 125 -13.20 2.29 1.26
C PRO A 125 -14.21 1.14 1.17
N GLU A 126 -14.80 0.75 2.30
CA GLU A 126 -15.74 -0.37 2.41
C GLU A 126 -16.93 -0.29 1.41
N LEU A 127 -17.37 0.91 1.05
CA LEU A 127 -18.48 1.10 0.10
C LEU A 127 -18.13 0.68 -1.33
N ASP A 128 -16.84 0.65 -1.66
CA ASP A 128 -16.30 0.28 -2.96
C ASP A 128 -15.45 -1.01 -2.84
N ALA A 129 -15.62 -1.77 -1.76
CA ALA A 129 -14.95 -3.06 -1.58
C ALA A 129 -15.43 -4.05 -2.64
N PRO A 130 -14.58 -5.01 -3.07
CA PRO A 130 -14.97 -6.07 -3.98
C PRO A 130 -16.21 -6.81 -3.46
N ASP A 131 -17.17 -7.08 -4.33
CA ASP A 131 -18.48 -7.65 -3.95
C ASP A 131 -18.98 -8.76 -4.89
N SER A 132 -18.24 -9.07 -5.94
CA SER A 132 -18.60 -10.08 -6.94
C SER A 132 -18.07 -11.47 -6.60
N SER A 133 -18.78 -12.52 -7.02
CA SER A 133 -18.32 -13.91 -6.84
C SER A 133 -17.01 -14.15 -7.59
N GLY A 134 -16.01 -14.66 -6.89
CA GLY A 134 -14.65 -14.88 -7.41
C GLY A 134 -13.67 -13.77 -7.08
N ASP A 135 -14.14 -12.65 -6.53
CA ASP A 135 -13.26 -11.59 -6.06
C ASP A 135 -12.65 -11.92 -4.71
N PHE A 136 -11.58 -11.23 -4.37
CA PHE A 136 -10.87 -11.39 -3.11
C PHE A 136 -11.01 -10.15 -2.24
N ILE A 137 -11.22 -10.35 -0.95
CA ILE A 137 -11.21 -9.28 0.06
C ILE A 137 -9.94 -9.36 0.87
N GLN A 138 -9.20 -8.24 0.91
CA GLN A 138 -8.07 -8.06 1.81
C GLN A 138 -8.06 -6.63 2.36
N VAL A 139 -7.91 -6.49 3.68
CA VAL A 139 -7.78 -5.19 4.35
C VAL A 139 -6.35 -4.69 4.22
N ILE A 140 -6.17 -3.44 3.78
CA ILE A 140 -4.87 -2.77 3.65
C ILE A 140 -4.60 -1.82 4.82
N GLY A 141 -5.64 -1.30 5.46
CA GLY A 141 -5.51 -0.37 6.56
C GLY A 141 -6.74 0.45 6.81
N TYR A 142 -6.55 1.70 7.26
CA TYR A 142 -7.64 2.59 7.67
C TYR A 142 -7.40 4.02 7.21
N ALA A 143 -8.47 4.71 6.85
CA ALA A 143 -8.44 6.15 6.61
C ALA A 143 -8.35 6.90 7.95
N VAL A 144 -7.28 7.68 8.14
CA VAL A 144 -7.08 8.50 9.36
C VAL A 144 -7.34 9.98 9.11
N HIS A 145 -7.41 10.38 7.85
CA HIS A 145 -7.82 11.70 7.37
C HIS A 145 -8.43 11.54 5.96
N ALA A 146 -9.07 12.59 5.45
CA ALA A 146 -9.68 12.57 4.12
C ALA A 146 -8.69 12.24 2.98
N ASN A 147 -7.39 12.47 3.19
CA ASN A 147 -6.31 12.23 2.23
C ASN A 147 -5.11 11.50 2.85
N ARG A 148 -5.30 10.87 4.01
CA ARG A 148 -4.24 10.11 4.70
C ARG A 148 -4.75 8.77 5.16
N ILE A 149 -3.93 7.77 4.92
CA ILE A 149 -4.19 6.39 5.32
C ILE A 149 -3.15 5.92 6.34
N PHE A 150 -3.54 4.98 7.20
CA PHE A 150 -2.64 4.15 7.97
C PHE A 150 -2.59 2.78 7.29
N VAL A 151 -1.46 2.46 6.68
CA VAL A 151 -1.19 1.18 6.03
C VAL A 151 -0.84 0.17 7.11
N ASN A 152 -1.51 -0.95 7.12
CA ASN A 152 -1.24 -2.11 7.96
C ASN A 152 -1.96 -3.33 7.37
N PRO A 153 -1.43 -3.94 6.30
CA PRO A 153 -2.09 -5.02 5.60
C PRO A 153 -2.39 -6.21 6.52
N ASP A 154 -3.62 -6.68 6.47
CA ASP A 154 -3.99 -8.00 7.01
C ASP A 154 -3.72 -9.04 5.90
N PHE A 155 -2.85 -10.00 6.16
CA PHE A 155 -2.52 -11.04 5.17
C PHE A 155 -3.61 -12.11 5.02
N THR A 156 -4.76 -11.93 5.64
CA THR A 156 -5.95 -12.75 5.40
C THR A 156 -6.61 -12.31 4.09
N VAL A 157 -6.68 -13.21 3.13
CA VAL A 157 -7.38 -13.02 1.85
C VAL A 157 -8.59 -13.95 1.83
N ILE A 158 -9.77 -13.40 1.56
CA ILE A 158 -11.04 -14.13 1.54
C ILE A 158 -11.62 -14.06 0.13
N GLU A 159 -11.90 -15.22 -0.49
CA GLU A 159 -12.62 -15.30 -1.77
C GLU A 159 -14.13 -15.20 -1.54
N ILE A 160 -14.80 -14.38 -2.34
CA ILE A 160 -16.26 -14.24 -2.35
C ILE A 160 -16.86 -15.37 -3.20
N THR A 161 -17.73 -16.17 -2.62
CA THR A 161 -18.36 -17.35 -3.28
C THR A 161 -19.84 -17.12 -3.61
#